data_dbed69b117b21619e5f0f16c2faa5040
#
_entry.id   dbed69b117b21619e5f0f16c2faa5040
#
_cell.length_a   1.000
_cell.length_b   1.000
_cell.length_c   1.000
_cell.angle_alpha   90.00
_cell.angle_beta   90.00
_cell.angle_gamma   90.00
#
_symmetry.space_group_name_H-M   'P 1'
#
loop_
_entity.id
_entity.type
_entity.pdbx_description
1 polymer ?
#
loop_
_entity_poly.entity_id
_entity_poly.type
_entity_poly.pdbx_seq_one_letter_code
_entity_poly.pdbx_strand_id
1 'polypeptide(L)'
;VIGFASQGLLKDLIAGLELQLGDDFAIGDLVDLGGQQGVVESVSWRDTSLRTIEGTRLVVPNSKVTDDVIVNKVAYGYCGNRFEVGLDYAIPPGQVRAMLLTLLGDHPLVLSDPKPLVRVKEFGDSAIIYELQLWHPKGVEPGPIELRSELLEQIWYAVHRNGWTIPFPVRELRAAPPTVDPELERQPAQATALACLSRNHIFNVLTSEQQGQMVASSSRVRFGAGETIVREGDGGNSLFLLMDGRVAVIKHRDDGSEVLVCELAAGEVFGEMTLFLDAPRSTTVRALRECELLQVDRDCFSRLIASNPSLLEQLAEQVAERLDELKAIGTRSQRESRPDLLATMRRLLLNLRN
;
A
#
# COMPACT_ATOMS: atom_id res chain seq x y z
N VAL A 1 -64.85 6.92 23.11
CA VAL A 1 -63.90 6.25 24.02
C VAL A 1 -63.36 4.95 23.35
N ILE A 2 -64.18 4.09 22.73
CA ILE A 2 -63.73 2.84 22.06
C ILE A 2 -62.81 3.13 20.86
N GLY A 3 -63.09 4.20 20.06
CA GLY A 3 -62.26 4.55 18.91
C GLY A 3 -60.80 4.92 19.26
N PHE A 4 -60.55 5.59 20.37
CA PHE A 4 -59.18 5.87 20.82
C PHE A 4 -58.44 4.62 21.32
N ALA A 5 -59.14 3.69 21.97
CA ALA A 5 -58.54 2.45 22.45
C ALA A 5 -58.16 1.47 21.32
N SER A 6 -58.82 1.57 20.15
CA SER A 6 -58.55 0.72 18.97
C SER A 6 -57.55 1.32 18.02
N GLN A 7 -57.13 2.56 18.19
CA GLN A 7 -56.27 3.26 17.25
C GLN A 7 -54.89 2.59 17.07
N GLY A 8 -54.27 2.11 18.17
CA GLY A 8 -52.99 1.40 18.09
C GLY A 8 -53.09 0.06 17.33
N LEU A 9 -54.16 -0.71 17.61
CA LEU A 9 -54.39 -2.00 16.92
C LEU A 9 -54.61 -1.82 15.42
N LEU A 10 -55.34 -0.77 15.01
CA LEU A 10 -55.55 -0.47 13.58
C LEU A 10 -54.26 -0.02 12.91
N LYS A 11 -53.43 0.75 13.61
CA LYS A 11 -52.12 1.16 13.12
C LYS A 11 -51.19 -0.05 12.86
N ASP A 12 -51.15 -0.98 13.84
CA ASP A 12 -50.34 -2.23 13.67
C ASP A 12 -50.86 -3.09 12.53
N LEU A 13 -52.16 -3.20 12.33
CA LEU A 13 -52.76 -3.95 11.23
C LEU A 13 -52.38 -3.38 9.88
N ILE A 14 -52.49 -2.06 9.69
CA ILE A 14 -52.15 -1.39 8.43
C ILE A 14 -50.65 -1.56 8.17
N ALA A 15 -49.80 -1.31 9.16
CA ALA A 15 -48.37 -1.51 9.06
C ALA A 15 -48.00 -2.97 8.75
N GLY A 16 -48.71 -3.95 9.34
CA GLY A 16 -48.50 -5.36 9.05
C GLY A 16 -48.84 -5.74 7.62
N LEU A 17 -49.90 -5.14 7.03
CA LEU A 17 -50.24 -5.30 5.62
C LEU A 17 -49.19 -4.68 4.71
N GLU A 18 -48.69 -3.48 5.08
CA GLU A 18 -47.63 -2.79 4.35
C GLU A 18 -46.35 -3.63 4.30
N LEU A 19 -45.90 -4.15 5.45
CA LEU A 19 -44.72 -5.02 5.55
C LEU A 19 -44.88 -6.38 4.83
N GLN A 20 -46.11 -6.94 4.77
CA GLN A 20 -46.36 -8.19 4.07
C GLN A 20 -46.47 -8.02 2.54
N LEU A 21 -46.89 -6.86 2.07
CA LEU A 21 -46.99 -6.54 0.66
C LEU A 21 -45.75 -5.88 0.08
N GLY A 22 -44.92 -5.28 0.94
CA GLY A 22 -43.66 -4.66 0.59
C GLY A 22 -42.52 -5.68 0.47
N ASP A 23 -41.45 -5.29 -0.21
CA ASP A 23 -40.24 -6.09 -0.41
C ASP A 23 -39.08 -5.62 0.49
N ASP A 24 -39.39 -4.96 1.63
CA ASP A 24 -38.36 -4.37 2.49
C ASP A 24 -37.47 -5.43 3.15
N PHE A 25 -38.07 -6.55 3.55
CA PHE A 25 -37.36 -7.74 4.05
C PHE A 25 -38.24 -8.99 3.97
N ALA A 26 -37.61 -10.16 3.97
CA ALA A 26 -38.24 -11.47 3.98
C ALA A 26 -37.95 -12.26 5.27
N ILE A 27 -38.74 -13.29 5.53
CA ILE A 27 -38.45 -14.26 6.60
C ILE A 27 -37.07 -14.88 6.33
N GLY A 28 -36.23 -14.93 7.33
CA GLY A 28 -34.85 -15.39 7.24
C GLY A 28 -33.84 -14.26 6.98
N ASP A 29 -34.27 -13.03 6.73
CA ASP A 29 -33.38 -11.89 6.58
C ASP A 29 -32.81 -11.43 7.92
N LEU A 30 -31.54 -11.04 7.91
CA LEU A 30 -30.91 -10.33 9.01
C LEU A 30 -31.23 -8.84 8.88
N VAL A 31 -31.99 -8.33 9.83
CA VAL A 31 -32.45 -6.94 9.83
C VAL A 31 -32.06 -6.20 11.10
N ASP A 32 -32.05 -4.88 11.01
CA ASP A 32 -31.98 -3.96 12.13
C ASP A 32 -33.24 -3.07 12.04
N LEU A 33 -34.11 -3.19 13.03
CA LEU A 33 -35.37 -2.48 13.13
C LEU A 33 -35.29 -1.50 14.32
N GLY A 34 -34.97 -0.23 14.03
CA GLY A 34 -34.84 0.81 15.07
C GLY A 34 -33.81 0.47 16.16
N GLY A 35 -32.64 -0.09 15.77
CA GLY A 35 -31.54 -0.49 16.66
C GLY A 35 -31.68 -1.90 17.24
N GLN A 36 -32.74 -2.65 16.88
CA GLN A 36 -32.94 -4.03 17.30
C GLN A 36 -32.55 -4.98 16.17
N GLN A 37 -31.48 -5.76 16.36
CA GLN A 37 -30.96 -6.66 15.34
C GLN A 37 -31.42 -8.11 15.55
N GLY A 38 -31.80 -8.77 14.46
CA GLY A 38 -32.12 -10.20 14.49
C GLY A 38 -32.52 -10.73 13.13
N VAL A 39 -32.67 -12.05 13.06
CA VAL A 39 -33.18 -12.76 11.90
C VAL A 39 -34.71 -12.76 11.98
N VAL A 40 -35.40 -12.36 10.92
CA VAL A 40 -36.86 -12.34 10.84
C VAL A 40 -37.38 -13.77 10.90
N GLU A 41 -38.17 -14.12 11.94
CA GLU A 41 -38.83 -15.42 12.07
C GLU A 41 -40.24 -15.41 11.52
N SER A 42 -40.98 -14.34 11.76
CA SER A 42 -42.37 -14.22 11.26
C SER A 42 -42.80 -12.74 11.24
N VAL A 43 -43.71 -12.46 10.33
CA VAL A 43 -44.45 -11.19 10.27
C VAL A 43 -45.92 -11.51 10.39
N SER A 44 -46.54 -11.10 11.51
CA SER A 44 -47.97 -11.29 11.74
C SER A 44 -48.74 -10.00 11.35
N TRP A 45 -50.05 -10.01 11.50
CA TRP A 45 -50.86 -8.80 11.29
C TRP A 45 -50.60 -7.69 12.30
N ARG A 46 -50.01 -7.99 13.46
CA ARG A 46 -49.79 -7.08 14.58
C ARG A 46 -48.32 -6.80 14.83
N ASP A 47 -47.46 -7.81 14.71
CA ASP A 47 -46.09 -7.78 15.14
C ASP A 47 -45.15 -8.53 14.20
N THR A 48 -43.91 -8.12 14.20
CA THR A 48 -42.76 -8.79 13.58
C THR A 48 -41.90 -9.44 14.66
N SER A 49 -41.62 -10.74 14.53
CA SER A 49 -40.75 -11.47 15.45
C SER A 49 -39.36 -11.66 14.85
N LEU A 50 -38.34 -11.31 15.64
CA LEU A 50 -36.93 -11.53 15.31
C LEU A 50 -36.33 -12.53 16.28
N ARG A 51 -35.40 -13.33 15.80
CA ARG A 51 -34.50 -14.13 16.63
C ARG A 51 -33.16 -13.41 16.72
N THR A 52 -32.78 -13.00 17.94
CA THR A 52 -31.48 -12.36 18.17
C THR A 52 -30.35 -13.40 18.12
N ILE A 53 -29.11 -12.90 18.11
CA ILE A 53 -27.91 -13.75 18.12
C ILE A 53 -27.79 -14.58 19.42
N GLU A 54 -28.34 -14.08 20.53
CA GLU A 54 -28.37 -14.78 21.81
C GLU A 54 -29.45 -15.87 21.86
N GLY A 55 -30.19 -16.07 20.75
CA GLY A 55 -31.28 -17.03 20.66
C GLY A 55 -32.58 -16.56 21.33
N THR A 56 -32.68 -15.29 21.72
CA THR A 56 -33.90 -14.73 22.28
C THR A 56 -34.86 -14.29 21.18
N ARG A 57 -36.17 -14.40 21.47
CA ARG A 57 -37.21 -13.90 20.57
C ARG A 57 -37.57 -12.48 20.93
N LEU A 58 -37.38 -11.58 19.98
CA LEU A 58 -37.78 -10.17 20.09
C LEU A 58 -39.06 -9.97 19.28
N VAL A 59 -40.09 -9.39 19.91
CA VAL A 59 -41.37 -9.08 19.25
C VAL A 59 -41.54 -7.57 19.18
N VAL A 60 -41.63 -7.05 17.95
CA VAL A 60 -41.75 -5.63 17.66
C VAL A 60 -43.11 -5.36 17.04
N PRO A 61 -43.96 -4.45 17.60
CA PRO A 61 -45.21 -4.03 16.98
C PRO A 61 -44.95 -3.49 15.56
N ASN A 62 -45.77 -3.87 14.56
CA ASN A 62 -45.56 -3.48 13.19
C ASN A 62 -45.54 -1.98 12.96
N SER A 63 -46.38 -1.24 13.66
CA SER A 63 -46.38 0.21 13.60
C SER A 63 -45.04 0.82 14.02
N LYS A 64 -44.33 0.19 14.96
CA LYS A 64 -43.00 0.64 15.36
C LYS A 64 -41.94 0.31 14.33
N VAL A 65 -42.09 -0.83 13.63
CA VAL A 65 -41.19 -1.20 12.53
C VAL A 65 -41.30 -0.20 11.39
N THR A 66 -42.51 0.20 10.99
CA THR A 66 -42.72 1.15 9.87
C THR A 66 -42.45 2.60 10.24
N ASP A 67 -42.52 2.97 11.53
CA ASP A 67 -42.16 4.32 12.00
C ASP A 67 -40.64 4.55 12.06
N ASP A 68 -39.84 3.49 12.15
CA ASP A 68 -38.38 3.55 12.28
C ASP A 68 -37.66 3.21 10.96
N VAL A 69 -36.34 3.41 10.93
CA VAL A 69 -35.50 3.02 9.78
C VAL A 69 -35.34 1.50 9.75
N ILE A 70 -35.72 0.88 8.64
CA ILE A 70 -35.51 -0.54 8.35
C ILE A 70 -34.16 -0.70 7.66
N VAL A 71 -33.21 -1.44 8.24
CA VAL A 71 -31.95 -1.82 7.60
C VAL A 71 -31.93 -3.30 7.35
N ASN A 72 -32.13 -3.70 6.09
CA ASN A 72 -31.96 -5.09 5.67
C ASN A 72 -30.49 -5.32 5.31
N LYS A 73 -29.75 -6.11 6.13
CA LYS A 73 -28.32 -6.35 5.98
C LYS A 73 -27.99 -7.39 4.87
N VAL A 74 -29.01 -8.04 4.33
CA VAL A 74 -28.85 -9.11 3.32
C VAL A 74 -29.71 -8.92 2.07
N ALA A 75 -30.24 -7.71 1.86
CA ALA A 75 -31.15 -7.37 0.77
C ALA A 75 -30.62 -7.71 -0.63
N TYR A 76 -29.32 -7.67 -0.83
CA TYR A 76 -28.68 -7.93 -2.11
C TYR A 76 -28.17 -9.38 -2.26
N GLY A 77 -28.63 -10.31 -1.41
CA GLY A 77 -28.22 -11.72 -1.45
C GLY A 77 -26.87 -12.02 -0.78
N TYR A 78 -26.24 -11.00 -0.21
CA TYR A 78 -25.01 -11.14 0.56
C TYR A 78 -25.01 -10.21 1.79
N CYS A 79 -24.18 -10.55 2.77
CA CYS A 79 -23.94 -9.77 3.98
C CYS A 79 -22.55 -9.15 3.95
N GLY A 80 -22.46 -7.86 4.24
CA GLY A 80 -21.19 -7.16 4.42
C GLY A 80 -20.62 -7.37 5.82
N ASN A 81 -19.32 -7.65 5.90
CA ASN A 81 -18.57 -7.72 7.15
C ASN A 81 -17.44 -6.70 7.12
N ARG A 82 -17.28 -5.94 8.20
CA ARG A 82 -16.23 -4.93 8.35
C ARG A 82 -15.60 -5.07 9.72
N PHE A 83 -14.27 -5.15 9.75
CA PHE A 83 -13.51 -5.19 11.00
C PHE A 83 -12.10 -4.63 10.80
N GLU A 84 -11.39 -4.45 11.89
CA GLU A 84 -10.09 -3.79 11.92
C GLU A 84 -9.03 -4.73 12.49
N VAL A 85 -7.80 -4.58 11.97
CA VAL A 85 -6.62 -5.29 12.45
C VAL A 85 -5.47 -4.28 12.58
N GLY A 86 -4.81 -4.26 13.75
CA GLY A 86 -3.62 -3.46 13.98
C GLY A 86 -2.36 -4.27 13.77
N LEU A 87 -1.43 -3.76 12.96
CA LEU A 87 -0.12 -4.39 12.72
C LEU A 87 1.02 -3.39 12.94
N ASP A 88 2.22 -3.93 13.19
CA ASP A 88 3.39 -3.16 13.56
C ASP A 88 3.82 -2.16 12.49
N TYR A 89 4.30 -0.99 12.92
CA TYR A 89 4.85 0.07 12.07
C TYR A 89 6.09 -0.36 11.28
N ALA A 90 6.83 -1.35 11.76
CA ALA A 90 8.00 -1.88 11.06
C ALA A 90 7.64 -2.63 9.77
N ILE A 91 6.37 -3.03 9.61
CA ILE A 91 5.91 -3.79 8.45
C ILE A 91 5.41 -2.82 7.37
N PRO A 92 5.98 -2.86 6.16
CA PRO A 92 5.54 -2.00 5.07
C PRO A 92 4.05 -2.20 4.74
N PRO A 93 3.23 -1.13 4.66
CA PRO A 93 1.78 -1.24 4.44
C PRO A 93 1.39 -1.98 3.17
N GLY A 94 2.21 -1.89 2.11
CA GLY A 94 1.98 -2.60 0.85
C GLY A 94 2.02 -4.12 1.02
N GLN A 95 2.96 -4.63 1.83
CA GLN A 95 3.10 -6.06 2.12
C GLN A 95 1.94 -6.58 2.96
N VAL A 96 1.55 -5.81 3.99
CA VAL A 96 0.39 -6.14 4.82
C VAL A 96 -0.87 -6.23 3.97
N ARG A 97 -1.12 -5.24 3.13
CA ARG A 97 -2.30 -5.20 2.26
C ARG A 97 -2.32 -6.38 1.29
N ALA A 98 -1.19 -6.73 0.69
CA ALA A 98 -1.08 -7.86 -0.21
C ALA A 98 -1.40 -9.19 0.50
N MET A 99 -0.82 -9.43 1.67
CA MET A 99 -1.06 -10.62 2.48
C MET A 99 -2.53 -10.73 2.88
N LEU A 100 -3.14 -9.65 3.38
CA LEU A 100 -4.55 -9.65 3.79
C LEU A 100 -5.49 -9.87 2.60
N LEU A 101 -5.23 -9.25 1.44
CA LEU A 101 -6.04 -9.46 0.23
C LEU A 101 -5.95 -10.90 -0.29
N THR A 102 -4.76 -11.51 -0.25
CA THR A 102 -4.59 -12.92 -0.62
C THR A 102 -5.38 -13.82 0.33
N LEU A 103 -5.26 -13.61 1.64
CA LEU A 103 -5.98 -14.40 2.64
C LEU A 103 -7.51 -14.29 2.46
N LEU A 104 -8.03 -13.07 2.22
CA LEU A 104 -9.46 -12.87 1.99
C LEU A 104 -9.91 -13.51 0.66
N GLY A 105 -9.09 -13.41 -0.39
CA GLY A 105 -9.40 -13.97 -1.72
C GLY A 105 -9.37 -15.49 -1.77
N ASP A 106 -8.56 -16.14 -0.93
CA ASP A 106 -8.44 -17.58 -0.85
C ASP A 106 -9.55 -18.23 0.02
N HIS A 107 -10.29 -17.41 0.79
CA HIS A 107 -11.32 -17.93 1.68
C HIS A 107 -12.61 -18.29 0.91
N PRO A 108 -13.11 -19.53 1.01
CA PRO A 108 -14.22 -20.04 0.17
C PRO A 108 -15.56 -19.30 0.37
N LEU A 109 -15.77 -18.67 1.52
CA LEU A 109 -16.99 -17.92 1.84
C LEU A 109 -16.88 -16.42 1.56
N VAL A 110 -15.72 -15.92 1.17
CA VAL A 110 -15.56 -14.52 0.78
C VAL A 110 -15.87 -14.38 -0.70
N LEU A 111 -16.80 -13.50 -1.02
CA LEU A 111 -17.19 -13.25 -2.41
C LEU A 111 -16.07 -12.56 -3.19
N SER A 112 -15.90 -12.94 -4.45
CA SER A 112 -15.03 -12.27 -5.41
C SER A 112 -15.70 -11.04 -6.05
N ASP A 113 -17.04 -10.95 -5.98
CA ASP A 113 -17.85 -9.82 -6.40
C ASP A 113 -19.02 -9.64 -5.43
N PRO A 114 -19.08 -8.54 -4.68
CA PRO A 114 -18.10 -7.44 -4.63
C PRO A 114 -16.73 -7.90 -4.09
N LYS A 115 -15.65 -7.33 -4.63
CA LYS A 115 -14.28 -7.68 -4.23
C LYS A 115 -13.98 -7.24 -2.80
N PRO A 116 -13.29 -8.07 -2.00
CA PRO A 116 -12.84 -7.67 -0.68
C PRO A 116 -11.87 -6.49 -0.77
N LEU A 117 -11.91 -5.63 0.24
CA LEU A 117 -11.12 -4.40 0.31
C LEU A 117 -10.31 -4.39 1.59
N VAL A 118 -9.05 -3.95 1.47
CA VAL A 118 -8.16 -3.69 2.61
C VAL A 118 -7.63 -2.27 2.47
N ARG A 119 -7.85 -1.45 3.49
CA ARG A 119 -7.44 -0.04 3.53
C ARG A 119 -6.66 0.23 4.81
N VAL A 120 -5.67 1.12 4.74
CA VAL A 120 -5.13 1.75 5.94
C VAL A 120 -6.22 2.71 6.42
N LYS A 121 -6.70 2.49 7.63
CA LYS A 121 -7.70 3.36 8.26
C LYS A 121 -7.03 4.56 8.92
N GLU A 122 -6.05 4.28 9.76
CA GLU A 122 -5.31 5.29 10.50
C GLU A 122 -3.97 4.77 11.00
N PHE A 123 -3.11 5.69 11.42
CA PHE A 123 -1.89 5.41 12.17
C PHE A 123 -2.21 5.60 13.65
N GLY A 124 -2.46 4.49 14.36
CA GLY A 124 -2.80 4.48 15.78
C GLY A 124 -1.57 4.58 16.69
N ASP A 125 -1.80 4.64 18.01
CA ASP A 125 -0.75 4.88 19.01
C ASP A 125 0.38 3.83 19.01
N SER A 126 0.10 2.60 18.63
CA SER A 126 1.08 1.49 18.67
C SER A 126 1.00 0.58 17.45
N ALA A 127 0.13 0.87 16.48
CA ALA A 127 -0.12 0.04 15.29
C ALA A 127 -0.62 0.88 14.12
N ILE A 128 -0.37 0.40 12.91
CA ILE A 128 -1.11 0.82 11.73
C ILE A 128 -2.42 0.04 11.70
N ILE A 129 -3.55 0.74 11.71
CA ILE A 129 -4.88 0.13 11.71
C ILE A 129 -5.33 -0.06 10.27
N TYR A 130 -5.61 -1.31 9.93
CA TYR A 130 -6.16 -1.70 8.64
C TYR A 130 -7.63 -2.04 8.78
N GLU A 131 -8.47 -1.45 7.93
CA GLU A 131 -9.87 -1.80 7.79
C GLU A 131 -10.01 -2.85 6.69
N LEU A 132 -10.64 -3.99 7.05
CA LEU A 132 -11.02 -5.04 6.13
C LEU A 132 -12.51 -4.95 5.89
N GLN A 133 -12.92 -4.98 4.63
CA GLN A 133 -14.32 -5.02 4.20
C GLN A 133 -14.49 -6.16 3.21
N LEU A 134 -15.42 -7.06 3.51
CA LEU A 134 -15.69 -8.23 2.69
C LEU A 134 -17.18 -8.56 2.69
N TRP A 135 -17.58 -9.44 1.79
CA TRP A 135 -18.96 -9.87 1.64
C TRP A 135 -19.00 -11.40 1.56
N HIS A 136 -20.02 -11.98 2.16
CA HIS A 136 -20.27 -13.41 2.13
C HIS A 136 -21.73 -13.68 1.76
N PRO A 137 -22.07 -14.87 1.18
CA PRO A 137 -23.42 -15.19 0.75
C PRO A 137 -24.41 -15.18 1.93
N LYS A 138 -25.64 -14.76 1.65
CA LYS A 138 -26.76 -14.84 2.60
C LYS A 138 -27.08 -16.28 2.96
N GLY A 139 -27.35 -16.55 4.24
CA GLY A 139 -27.86 -17.83 4.73
C GLY A 139 -26.86 -18.99 4.69
N VAL A 140 -25.57 -18.70 4.53
CA VAL A 140 -24.48 -19.68 4.59
C VAL A 140 -23.85 -19.69 5.97
N GLU A 141 -23.63 -20.87 6.52
CA GLU A 141 -22.85 -21.07 7.75
C GLU A 141 -21.36 -21.29 7.42
N PRO A 142 -20.43 -20.78 8.22
CA PRO A 142 -20.62 -19.97 9.42
C PRO A 142 -21.17 -18.57 9.13
N GLY A 143 -21.91 -18.00 10.09
CA GLY A 143 -22.47 -16.65 10.00
C GLY A 143 -21.40 -15.55 9.99
N PRO A 144 -21.80 -14.26 9.90
CA PRO A 144 -20.83 -13.15 9.77
C PRO A 144 -19.90 -13.01 10.97
N ILE A 145 -20.31 -13.38 12.15
CA ILE A 145 -19.51 -13.26 13.38
C ILE A 145 -18.47 -14.39 13.43
N GLU A 146 -18.89 -15.60 13.17
CA GLU A 146 -18.03 -16.79 13.14
C GLU A 146 -17.01 -16.67 12.01
N LEU A 147 -17.44 -16.23 10.82
CA LEU A 147 -16.54 -15.96 9.71
C LEU A 147 -15.47 -14.91 10.07
N ARG A 148 -15.86 -13.84 10.76
CA ARG A 148 -14.90 -12.83 11.26
C ARG A 148 -13.89 -13.46 12.21
N SER A 149 -14.33 -14.30 13.14
CA SER A 149 -13.45 -14.99 14.09
C SER A 149 -12.45 -15.88 13.36
N GLU A 150 -12.92 -16.68 12.42
CA GLU A 150 -12.09 -17.56 11.60
C GLU A 150 -11.04 -16.77 10.80
N LEU A 151 -11.44 -15.67 10.18
CA LEU A 151 -10.52 -14.80 9.45
C LEU A 151 -9.47 -14.17 10.39
N LEU A 152 -9.85 -13.74 11.59
CA LEU A 152 -8.89 -13.20 12.57
C LEU A 152 -7.86 -14.25 12.99
N GLU A 153 -8.27 -15.52 13.18
CA GLU A 153 -7.35 -16.62 13.45
C GLU A 153 -6.40 -16.86 12.26
N GLN A 154 -6.92 -16.90 11.05
CA GLN A 154 -6.10 -17.07 9.85
C GLN A 154 -5.10 -15.90 9.67
N ILE A 155 -5.52 -14.66 9.97
CA ILE A 155 -4.64 -13.49 9.96
C ILE A 155 -3.52 -13.66 10.99
N TRP A 156 -3.84 -14.11 12.19
CA TRP A 156 -2.83 -14.38 13.22
C TRP A 156 -1.76 -15.34 12.72
N TYR A 157 -2.17 -16.48 12.14
CA TYR A 157 -1.23 -17.45 11.58
C TYR A 157 -0.43 -16.88 10.40
N ALA A 158 -1.05 -16.08 9.53
CA ALA A 158 -0.38 -15.47 8.40
C ALA A 158 0.69 -14.46 8.86
N VAL A 159 0.38 -13.62 9.85
CA VAL A 159 1.31 -12.68 10.46
C VAL A 159 2.54 -13.43 11.02
N HIS A 160 2.34 -14.51 11.77
CA HIS A 160 3.44 -15.28 12.35
C HIS A 160 4.28 -16.02 11.31
N ARG A 161 3.66 -16.57 10.26
CA ARG A 161 4.39 -17.21 9.15
C ARG A 161 5.29 -16.24 8.39
N ASN A 162 4.93 -14.97 8.32
CA ASN A 162 5.76 -13.93 7.72
C ASN A 162 6.84 -13.38 8.68
N GLY A 163 6.93 -13.90 9.92
CA GLY A 163 7.87 -13.39 10.93
C GLY A 163 7.48 -12.02 11.47
N TRP A 164 6.22 -11.63 11.30
CA TRP A 164 5.70 -10.35 11.77
C TRP A 164 5.10 -10.48 13.17
N THR A 165 4.89 -9.33 13.83
CA THR A 165 4.31 -9.28 15.17
C THR A 165 3.02 -8.46 15.18
N ILE A 166 2.09 -8.87 16.03
CA ILE A 166 0.95 -8.03 16.43
C ILE A 166 1.44 -7.16 17.59
N PRO A 167 1.44 -5.83 17.44
CA PRO A 167 2.07 -4.97 18.43
C PRO A 167 1.29 -4.94 19.75
N PHE A 168 2.04 -4.97 20.85
CA PHE A 168 1.51 -4.59 22.16
C PHE A 168 1.54 -3.07 22.29
N PRO A 169 0.78 -2.46 23.23
CA PRO A 169 0.94 -1.06 23.55
C PRO A 169 2.39 -0.75 23.91
N VAL A 170 3.10 -0.01 23.03
CA VAL A 170 4.50 0.35 23.22
C VAL A 170 4.58 1.70 23.90
N ARG A 171 5.28 1.78 25.03
CA ARG A 171 5.69 3.06 25.63
C ARG A 171 7.20 3.20 25.45
N GLU A 172 7.61 4.11 24.61
CA GLU A 172 9.00 4.49 24.48
C GLU A 172 9.42 5.34 25.70
N LEU A 173 10.12 4.72 26.64
CA LEU A 173 10.75 5.44 27.74
C LEU A 173 12.09 5.97 27.20
N ARG A 174 12.17 7.23 26.83
CA ARG A 174 13.45 7.90 26.52
C ARG A 174 14.21 8.16 27.83
N ALA A 175 14.80 7.14 28.41
CA ALA A 175 15.98 7.33 29.23
C ALA A 175 17.11 7.79 28.29
N ALA A 176 18.04 8.63 28.79
CA ALA A 176 19.19 9.16 28.00
C ALA A 176 19.74 8.10 27.02
N PRO A 177 20.09 8.49 25.78
CA PRO A 177 20.26 7.56 24.67
C PRO A 177 21.18 6.42 25.06
N PRO A 178 20.74 5.16 24.98
CA PRO A 178 21.67 4.05 25.06
C PRO A 178 22.61 4.22 23.86
N THR A 179 23.88 4.07 24.07
CA THR A 179 24.87 3.81 23.02
C THR A 179 24.54 2.45 22.41
N VAL A 180 23.49 2.38 21.62
CA VAL A 180 23.27 1.24 20.72
C VAL A 180 24.25 1.46 19.58
N ASP A 181 25.15 0.50 19.43
CA ASP A 181 26.13 0.51 18.36
C ASP A 181 25.35 0.48 17.01
N PRO A 182 25.31 1.61 16.24
CA PRO A 182 24.52 1.69 15.00
C PRO A 182 25.05 0.74 13.92
N GLU A 183 26.19 0.09 14.16
CA GLU A 183 26.82 -0.81 13.20
C GLU A 183 26.14 -2.19 13.14
N LEU A 184 25.48 -2.66 14.22
CA LEU A 184 24.86 -3.99 14.22
C LEU A 184 23.57 -4.06 13.38
N GLU A 185 22.79 -2.98 13.29
CA GLU A 185 21.58 -2.92 12.45
C GLU A 185 21.89 -2.70 10.96
N ARG A 186 23.09 -2.20 10.65
CA ARG A 186 23.48 -1.89 9.26
C ARG A 186 24.00 -3.09 8.47
N GLN A 187 24.46 -4.15 9.12
CA GLN A 187 25.20 -5.25 8.48
C GLN A 187 24.41 -6.05 7.42
N PRO A 188 23.20 -6.59 7.67
CA PRO A 188 22.49 -7.39 6.65
C PRO A 188 22.05 -6.54 5.45
N ALA A 189 21.76 -5.31 5.72
CA ALA A 189 21.29 -4.35 4.75
C ALA A 189 22.43 -3.82 3.86
N GLN A 190 23.65 -3.72 4.36
CA GLN A 190 24.85 -3.39 3.59
C GLN A 190 25.23 -4.50 2.62
N ALA A 191 25.08 -5.75 3.02
CA ALA A 191 25.36 -6.91 2.17
C ALA A 191 24.47 -6.94 0.90
N THR A 192 23.19 -6.62 1.04
CA THR A 192 22.26 -6.54 -0.10
C THR A 192 22.65 -5.41 -1.04
N ALA A 193 22.96 -4.22 -0.50
CA ALA A 193 23.37 -3.08 -1.31
C ALA A 193 24.68 -3.36 -2.06
N LEU A 194 25.67 -3.97 -1.42
CA LEU A 194 26.93 -4.37 -2.05
C LEU A 194 26.71 -5.42 -3.15
N ALA A 195 25.82 -6.39 -2.93
CA ALA A 195 25.49 -7.38 -3.95
C ALA A 195 24.78 -6.75 -5.18
N CYS A 196 23.95 -5.73 -4.99
CA CYS A 196 23.34 -4.99 -6.09
C CYS A 196 24.37 -4.12 -6.82
N LEU A 197 25.26 -3.43 -6.12
CA LEU A 197 26.30 -2.62 -6.72
C LEU A 197 27.27 -3.44 -7.56
N SER A 198 27.72 -4.59 -7.06
CA SER A 198 28.67 -5.46 -7.75
C SER A 198 28.11 -6.07 -9.04
N ARG A 199 26.79 -6.19 -9.16
CA ARG A 199 26.11 -6.69 -10.38
C ARG A 199 25.78 -5.60 -11.38
N ASN A 200 25.79 -4.34 -10.95
CA ASN A 200 25.48 -3.22 -11.82
C ASN A 200 26.69 -2.82 -12.67
N HIS A 201 26.50 -2.72 -13.99
CA HIS A 201 27.59 -2.43 -14.93
C HIS A 201 28.21 -1.04 -14.79
N ILE A 202 27.51 -0.07 -14.19
CA ILE A 202 28.05 1.26 -13.89
C ILE A 202 29.01 1.19 -12.71
N PHE A 203 28.70 0.35 -11.70
CA PHE A 203 29.43 0.30 -10.44
C PHE A 203 30.38 -0.88 -10.28
N ASN A 204 30.40 -1.82 -11.23
CA ASN A 204 31.34 -2.95 -11.22
C ASN A 204 32.81 -2.52 -11.41
N VAL A 205 33.04 -1.30 -11.88
CA VAL A 205 34.37 -0.68 -12.01
C VAL A 205 34.93 -0.22 -10.64
N LEU A 206 34.09 -0.13 -9.62
CA LEU A 206 34.47 0.23 -8.26
C LEU A 206 35.07 -0.99 -7.54
N THR A 207 36.15 -0.75 -6.79
CA THR A 207 36.68 -1.77 -5.86
C THR A 207 35.69 -2.05 -4.74
N SER A 208 35.79 -3.21 -4.10
CA SER A 208 34.94 -3.58 -2.97
C SER A 208 34.99 -2.57 -1.82
N GLU A 209 36.14 -1.93 -1.60
CA GLU A 209 36.32 -0.88 -0.59
C GLU A 209 35.54 0.40 -0.99
N GLN A 210 35.62 0.81 -2.25
CA GLN A 210 34.89 1.96 -2.79
C GLN A 210 33.37 1.73 -2.78
N GLN A 211 32.93 0.52 -3.12
CA GLN A 211 31.52 0.14 -2.98
C GLN A 211 31.04 0.22 -1.55
N GLY A 212 31.87 -0.24 -0.59
CA GLY A 212 31.59 -0.13 0.85
C GLY A 212 31.46 1.33 1.32
N GLN A 213 32.39 2.20 0.89
CA GLN A 213 32.36 3.64 1.20
C GLN A 213 31.10 4.31 0.61
N MET A 214 30.70 3.92 -0.61
CA MET A 214 29.49 4.44 -1.27
C MET A 214 28.25 4.04 -0.49
N VAL A 215 28.09 2.77 -0.12
CA VAL A 215 26.95 2.30 0.69
C VAL A 215 26.90 2.99 2.05
N ALA A 216 28.05 3.16 2.72
CA ALA A 216 28.11 3.81 4.02
C ALA A 216 27.72 5.29 4.00
N SER A 217 27.96 5.99 2.87
CA SER A 217 27.62 7.41 2.69
C SER A 217 26.29 7.67 1.99
N SER A 218 25.55 6.63 1.63
CA SER A 218 24.26 6.71 0.94
C SER A 218 23.09 6.55 1.91
N SER A 219 21.92 7.07 1.52
CA SER A 219 20.69 6.96 2.29
C SER A 219 19.76 5.91 1.67
N ARG A 220 19.10 5.15 2.54
CA ARG A 220 18.03 4.24 2.12
C ARG A 220 16.71 4.95 2.14
N VAL A 221 15.93 4.80 1.08
CA VAL A 221 14.60 5.39 0.95
C VAL A 221 13.62 4.34 0.45
N ARG A 222 12.39 4.41 0.92
CA ARG A 222 11.31 3.50 0.52
C ARG A 222 10.18 4.29 -0.11
N PHE A 223 9.59 3.71 -1.14
CA PHE A 223 8.44 4.27 -1.83
C PHE A 223 7.35 3.21 -1.95
N GLY A 224 6.11 3.62 -1.71
CA GLY A 224 4.93 2.78 -1.89
C GLY A 224 4.54 2.68 -3.37
N ALA A 225 3.72 1.68 -3.71
CA ALA A 225 3.20 1.52 -5.06
C ALA A 225 2.44 2.76 -5.54
N GLY A 226 2.73 3.23 -6.75
CA GLY A 226 2.14 4.41 -7.35
C GLY A 226 2.84 5.73 -7.00
N GLU A 227 3.79 5.75 -6.06
CA GLU A 227 4.53 6.97 -5.72
C GLU A 227 5.52 7.35 -6.81
N THR A 228 5.63 8.66 -7.05
CA THR A 228 6.62 9.23 -7.95
C THR A 228 7.92 9.48 -7.21
N ILE A 229 9.00 8.81 -7.63
CA ILE A 229 10.33 8.90 -7.03
C ILE A 229 11.08 10.13 -7.55
N VAL A 230 11.05 10.32 -8.86
CA VAL A 230 11.57 11.52 -9.53
C VAL A 230 10.60 11.96 -10.61
N ARG A 231 10.51 13.27 -10.84
CA ARG A 231 9.62 13.85 -11.84
C ARG A 231 10.44 14.47 -12.97
N GLU A 232 10.00 14.26 -14.20
CA GLU A 232 10.58 14.90 -15.38
C GLU A 232 10.63 16.42 -15.24
N GLY A 233 11.76 17.03 -15.58
CA GLY A 233 11.98 18.46 -15.47
C GLY A 233 12.47 18.95 -14.11
N ASP A 234 12.36 18.16 -13.04
CA ASP A 234 12.87 18.53 -11.72
C ASP A 234 14.40 18.57 -11.71
N GLY A 235 14.95 19.46 -10.91
CA GLY A 235 16.37 19.44 -10.56
C GLY A 235 16.69 18.31 -9.59
N GLY A 236 17.97 17.94 -9.50
CA GLY A 236 18.40 16.93 -8.52
C GLY A 236 19.91 16.80 -8.46
N ASN A 237 20.40 16.21 -7.37
CA ASN A 237 21.81 15.98 -7.11
C ASN A 237 22.11 14.52 -6.72
N SER A 238 21.18 13.61 -6.97
CA SER A 238 21.28 12.20 -6.55
C SER A 238 20.90 11.25 -7.68
N LEU A 239 21.46 10.05 -7.62
CA LEU A 239 20.99 8.88 -8.36
C LEU A 239 20.41 7.85 -7.39
N PHE A 240 19.68 6.90 -7.93
CA PHE A 240 19.03 5.84 -7.19
C PHE A 240 19.41 4.47 -7.74
N LEU A 241 19.85 3.57 -6.86
CA LEU A 241 19.99 2.15 -7.15
C LEU A 241 18.75 1.42 -6.59
N LEU A 242 18.03 0.70 -7.42
CA LEU A 242 16.88 -0.09 -7.01
C LEU A 242 17.37 -1.37 -6.32
N MET A 243 17.17 -1.47 -5.01
CA MET A 243 17.60 -2.63 -4.20
C MET A 243 16.54 -3.72 -4.20
N ASP A 244 15.27 -3.34 -4.11
CA ASP A 244 14.11 -4.21 -4.27
C ASP A 244 12.94 -3.41 -4.87
N GLY A 245 12.05 -4.11 -5.55
CA GLY A 245 10.89 -3.50 -6.17
C GLY A 245 10.90 -3.53 -7.69
N ARG A 246 10.07 -2.68 -8.28
CA ARG A 246 9.99 -2.42 -9.72
C ARG A 246 9.49 -1.01 -9.96
N VAL A 247 10.08 -0.29 -10.89
CA VAL A 247 9.69 1.07 -11.24
C VAL A 247 9.43 1.21 -12.73
N ALA A 248 8.50 2.08 -13.10
CA ALA A 248 8.24 2.50 -14.47
C ALA A 248 8.97 3.80 -14.78
N VAL A 249 9.69 3.83 -15.88
CA VAL A 249 10.30 5.05 -16.45
C VAL A 249 9.34 5.60 -17.49
N ILE A 250 8.87 6.82 -17.26
CA ILE A 250 7.78 7.43 -18.01
C ILE A 250 8.29 8.74 -18.64
N LYS A 251 7.99 8.96 -19.89
CA LYS A 251 8.25 10.21 -20.61
C LYS A 251 6.93 10.92 -20.91
N HIS A 252 6.88 12.22 -20.65
CA HIS A 252 5.75 13.04 -21.05
C HIS A 252 5.96 13.56 -22.48
N ARG A 253 4.91 13.51 -23.28
CA ARG A 253 4.88 14.13 -24.62
C ARG A 253 4.34 15.56 -24.53
N ASP A 254 4.55 16.33 -25.58
CA ASP A 254 4.06 17.72 -25.67
C ASP A 254 2.53 17.83 -25.60
N ASP A 255 1.82 16.75 -25.92
CA ASP A 255 0.35 16.64 -25.80
C ASP A 255 -0.14 16.29 -24.39
N GLY A 256 0.80 16.13 -23.42
CA GLY A 256 0.50 15.76 -22.04
C GLY A 256 0.31 14.26 -21.80
N SER A 257 0.40 13.42 -22.84
CA SER A 257 0.30 11.96 -22.67
C SER A 257 1.56 11.37 -22.06
N GLU A 258 1.38 10.34 -21.21
CA GLU A 258 2.47 9.56 -20.62
C GLU A 258 2.84 8.39 -21.53
N VAL A 259 4.13 8.17 -21.78
CA VAL A 259 4.66 7.01 -22.51
C VAL A 259 5.59 6.23 -21.61
N LEU A 260 5.31 4.95 -21.41
CA LEU A 260 6.23 4.03 -20.75
C LEU A 260 7.45 3.82 -21.65
N VAL A 261 8.62 4.20 -21.15
CA VAL A 261 9.90 3.98 -21.84
C VAL A 261 10.40 2.58 -21.54
N CYS A 262 10.51 2.23 -20.25
CA CYS A 262 10.90 0.90 -19.79
C CYS A 262 10.47 0.69 -18.34
N GLU A 263 10.57 -0.55 -17.88
CA GLU A 263 10.50 -0.89 -16.46
C GLU A 263 11.90 -1.25 -15.97
N LEU A 264 12.24 -0.85 -14.73
CA LEU A 264 13.49 -1.21 -14.09
C LEU A 264 13.21 -2.15 -12.91
N ALA A 265 14.12 -3.11 -12.74
CA ALA A 265 14.09 -4.12 -11.68
C ALA A 265 15.25 -3.92 -10.68
N ALA A 266 15.29 -4.73 -9.63
CA ALA A 266 16.36 -4.72 -8.63
C ALA A 266 17.75 -4.90 -9.28
N GLY A 267 18.69 -4.05 -8.87
CA GLY A 267 20.05 -3.97 -9.42
C GLY A 267 20.24 -2.88 -10.48
N GLU A 268 19.15 -2.27 -10.97
CA GLU A 268 19.23 -1.20 -11.96
C GLU A 268 19.27 0.19 -11.32
N VAL A 269 19.80 1.16 -12.07
CA VAL A 269 20.08 2.52 -11.63
C VAL A 269 19.32 3.51 -12.50
N PHE A 270 18.87 4.62 -11.89
CA PHE A 270 18.27 5.73 -12.60
C PHE A 270 18.62 7.07 -11.94
N GLY A 271 18.43 8.16 -12.68
CA GLY A 271 18.71 9.51 -12.22
C GLY A 271 20.18 9.92 -12.33
N GLU A 272 21.03 9.08 -12.91
CA GLU A 272 22.46 9.31 -13.14
C GLU A 272 22.73 10.52 -14.03
N MET A 273 21.85 10.78 -14.99
CA MET A 273 21.99 11.90 -15.94
C MET A 273 22.04 13.25 -15.25
N THR A 274 21.16 13.46 -14.26
CA THR A 274 21.12 14.70 -13.49
C THR A 274 22.36 14.87 -12.62
N LEU A 275 22.87 13.76 -12.08
CA LEU A 275 24.07 13.76 -11.27
C LEU A 275 25.32 14.14 -12.07
N PHE A 276 25.48 13.57 -13.28
CA PHE A 276 26.69 13.70 -14.07
C PHE A 276 26.67 14.88 -15.04
N LEU A 277 25.50 15.35 -15.49
CA LEU A 277 25.36 16.39 -16.51
C LEU A 277 24.78 17.71 -15.97
N ASP A 278 24.34 17.74 -14.71
CA ASP A 278 23.61 18.86 -14.13
C ASP A 278 22.34 19.24 -14.91
N ALA A 279 21.81 18.27 -15.65
CA ALA A 279 20.62 18.43 -16.44
C ALA A 279 19.36 18.14 -15.57
N PRO A 280 18.21 18.73 -15.87
CA PRO A 280 16.96 18.34 -15.24
C PRO A 280 16.68 16.84 -15.46
N ARG A 281 15.85 16.24 -14.59
CA ARG A 281 15.40 14.84 -14.75
C ARG A 281 14.81 14.65 -16.14
N SER A 282 15.33 13.70 -16.87
CA SER A 282 14.92 13.44 -18.27
C SER A 282 13.59 12.70 -18.38
N THR A 283 13.17 12.04 -17.32
CA THR A 283 11.97 11.18 -17.24
C THR A 283 11.36 11.22 -15.85
N THR A 284 10.08 10.87 -15.74
CA THR A 284 9.41 10.57 -14.47
C THR A 284 9.62 9.08 -14.15
N VAL A 285 9.97 8.78 -12.90
CA VAL A 285 10.07 7.40 -12.41
C VAL A 285 9.06 7.18 -11.32
N ARG A 286 8.19 6.18 -11.51
CA ARG A 286 7.08 5.84 -10.59
C ARG A 286 7.23 4.40 -10.11
N ALA A 287 7.04 4.18 -8.83
CA ALA A 287 7.04 2.85 -8.22
C ALA A 287 5.82 2.03 -8.70
N LEU A 288 6.03 0.86 -9.29
CA LEU A 288 4.97 -0.07 -9.69
C LEU A 288 4.50 -0.96 -8.53
N ARG A 289 5.39 -1.20 -7.59
CA ARG A 289 5.15 -1.86 -6.32
C ARG A 289 5.99 -1.17 -5.25
N GLU A 290 5.90 -1.61 -4.01
CA GLU A 290 6.81 -1.15 -2.99
C GLU A 290 8.27 -1.32 -3.43
N CYS A 291 9.06 -0.26 -3.25
CA CYS A 291 10.44 -0.19 -3.68
C CYS A 291 11.35 0.22 -2.53
N GLU A 292 12.50 -0.43 -2.42
CA GLU A 292 13.61 -0.01 -1.58
C GLU A 292 14.76 0.46 -2.48
N LEU A 293 15.24 1.68 -2.24
CA LEU A 293 16.25 2.35 -3.04
C LEU A 293 17.43 2.80 -2.19
N LEU A 294 18.63 2.74 -2.77
CA LEU A 294 19.80 3.40 -2.25
C LEU A 294 19.98 4.74 -2.99
N GLN A 295 19.81 5.85 -2.28
CA GLN A 295 20.03 7.18 -2.81
C GLN A 295 21.49 7.58 -2.61
N VAL A 296 22.18 7.89 -3.69
CA VAL A 296 23.59 8.27 -3.71
C VAL A 296 23.68 9.71 -4.19
N ASP A 297 24.20 10.57 -3.33
CA ASP A 297 24.32 11.99 -3.61
C ASP A 297 25.61 12.34 -4.38
N ARG A 298 25.61 13.49 -5.05
CA ARG A 298 26.76 14.02 -5.81
C ARG A 298 28.05 14.09 -4.98
N ASP A 299 27.94 14.46 -3.70
CA ASP A 299 29.09 14.58 -2.80
C ASP A 299 29.79 13.23 -2.55
N CYS A 300 29.02 12.14 -2.51
CA CYS A 300 29.56 10.79 -2.41
C CYS A 300 30.42 10.46 -3.65
N PHE A 301 29.90 10.72 -4.84
CA PHE A 301 30.64 10.54 -6.10
C PHE A 301 31.86 11.41 -6.21
N SER A 302 31.76 12.67 -5.80
CA SER A 302 32.90 13.60 -5.85
C SER A 302 34.08 13.11 -5.01
N ARG A 303 33.81 12.56 -3.82
CA ARG A 303 34.83 11.94 -2.98
C ARG A 303 35.47 10.71 -3.60
N LEU A 304 34.65 9.83 -4.22
CA LEU A 304 35.14 8.62 -4.90
C LEU A 304 36.03 8.95 -6.10
N ILE A 305 35.63 9.91 -6.93
CA ILE A 305 36.40 10.35 -8.09
C ILE A 305 37.68 11.07 -7.68
N ALA A 306 37.64 11.86 -6.59
CA ALA A 306 38.85 12.50 -6.07
C ALA A 306 39.90 11.47 -5.62
N SER A 307 39.48 10.30 -5.12
CA SER A 307 40.38 9.21 -4.74
C SER A 307 40.82 8.33 -5.94
N ASN A 308 40.06 8.31 -7.05
CA ASN A 308 40.38 7.54 -8.24
C ASN A 308 39.92 8.27 -9.53
N PRO A 309 40.76 9.14 -10.09
CA PRO A 309 40.39 9.93 -11.30
C PRO A 309 40.07 9.11 -12.56
N SER A 310 40.63 7.88 -12.69
CA SER A 310 40.34 7.02 -13.83
C SER A 310 38.88 6.51 -13.87
N LEU A 311 38.21 6.55 -12.72
CA LEU A 311 36.79 6.21 -12.59
C LEU A 311 35.89 7.15 -13.39
N LEU A 312 36.30 8.42 -13.55
CA LEU A 312 35.56 9.41 -14.31
C LEU A 312 35.43 9.03 -15.77
N GLU A 313 36.51 8.51 -16.37
CA GLU A 313 36.53 8.10 -17.78
C GLU A 313 35.64 6.87 -18.03
N GLN A 314 35.70 5.91 -17.10
CA GLN A 314 34.88 4.69 -17.17
C GLN A 314 33.38 5.00 -16.98
N LEU A 315 33.05 5.84 -16.01
CA LEU A 315 31.67 6.28 -15.81
C LEU A 315 31.12 7.09 -16.98
N ALA A 316 31.96 7.95 -17.58
CA ALA A 316 31.57 8.74 -18.75
C ALA A 316 31.27 7.84 -19.97
N GLU A 317 32.01 6.75 -20.14
CA GLU A 317 31.77 5.78 -21.20
C GLU A 317 30.40 5.08 -21.02
N GLN A 318 30.10 4.62 -19.81
CA GLN A 318 28.81 3.99 -19.49
C GLN A 318 27.62 4.96 -19.63
N VAL A 319 27.78 6.20 -19.20
CA VAL A 319 26.76 7.24 -19.36
C VAL A 319 26.54 7.59 -20.82
N ALA A 320 27.60 7.61 -21.65
CA ALA A 320 27.50 7.87 -23.09
C ALA A 320 26.74 6.76 -23.83
N GLU A 321 27.01 5.49 -23.51
CA GLU A 321 26.28 4.33 -24.07
C GLU A 321 24.78 4.43 -23.74
N ARG A 322 24.43 4.73 -22.50
CA ARG A 322 23.03 4.86 -22.07
C ARG A 322 22.32 6.07 -22.71
N LEU A 323 23.03 7.18 -22.94
CA LEU A 323 22.52 8.31 -23.71
C LEU A 323 22.17 7.93 -25.16
N ASP A 324 23.00 7.13 -25.79
CA ASP A 324 22.78 6.68 -27.16
C ASP A 324 21.59 5.72 -27.25
N GLU A 325 21.40 4.84 -26.26
CA GLU A 325 20.21 3.97 -26.15
C GLU A 325 18.91 4.79 -25.97
N LEU A 326 18.91 5.79 -25.09
CA LEU A 326 17.75 6.67 -24.87
C LEU A 326 17.42 7.53 -26.11
N LYS A 327 18.42 7.94 -26.88
CA LYS A 327 18.24 8.66 -28.16
C LYS A 327 17.66 7.76 -29.26
N ALA A 328 17.98 6.48 -29.27
CA ALA A 328 17.43 5.51 -30.22
C ALA A 328 15.91 5.28 -30.01
N ILE A 329 15.40 5.52 -28.80
CA ILE A 329 13.98 5.34 -28.41
C ILE A 329 13.11 6.57 -28.76
N GLY A 330 13.69 7.66 -29.26
CA GLY A 330 12.88 8.71 -29.92
C GLY A 330 12.82 10.07 -29.24
N THR A 331 13.95 10.64 -28.86
CA THR A 331 13.98 12.07 -28.51
C THR A 331 15.17 12.76 -29.23
N ARG A 332 14.86 13.76 -30.06
CA ARG A 332 15.84 14.72 -30.59
C ARG A 332 16.34 15.58 -29.41
N SER A 333 17.35 15.12 -28.72
CA SER A 333 18.16 15.97 -27.84
C SER A 333 19.56 16.16 -28.44
N GLN A 334 20.13 17.33 -28.23
CA GLN A 334 21.39 17.77 -28.80
C GLN A 334 22.50 16.73 -28.62
N ARG A 335 23.29 16.51 -29.70
CA ARG A 335 24.50 15.70 -29.68
C ARG A 335 25.55 16.39 -28.83
N GLU A 336 25.71 15.98 -27.59
CA GLU A 336 26.92 16.21 -26.85
C GLU A 336 27.96 15.16 -27.27
N SER A 337 29.13 15.62 -27.68
CA SER A 337 30.24 14.73 -28.05
C SER A 337 30.91 14.18 -26.78
N ARG A 338 31.49 12.96 -26.83
CA ARG A 338 32.23 12.33 -25.72
C ARG A 338 33.23 13.28 -25.00
N PRO A 339 34.01 14.15 -25.69
CA PRO A 339 34.90 15.11 -25.03
C PRO A 339 34.15 16.14 -24.17
N ASP A 340 32.98 16.61 -24.63
CA ASP A 340 32.17 17.59 -23.91
C ASP A 340 31.53 17.01 -22.65
N LEU A 341 31.14 15.72 -22.71
CA LEU A 341 30.60 14.98 -21.58
C LEU A 341 31.65 14.85 -20.45
N LEU A 342 32.86 14.41 -20.79
CA LEU A 342 33.98 14.29 -19.85
C LEU A 342 34.35 15.65 -19.22
N ALA A 343 34.37 16.70 -20.02
CA ALA A 343 34.67 18.06 -19.54
C ALA A 343 33.59 18.55 -18.56
N THR A 344 32.32 18.29 -18.86
CA THR A 344 31.19 18.67 -18.00
C THR A 344 31.22 17.88 -16.70
N MET A 345 31.38 16.56 -16.74
CA MET A 345 31.50 15.72 -15.55
C MET A 345 32.71 16.10 -14.68
N ARG A 346 33.84 16.38 -15.29
CA ARG A 346 35.06 16.82 -14.59
C ARG A 346 34.84 18.14 -13.86
N ARG A 347 34.19 19.11 -14.49
CA ARG A 347 33.85 20.42 -13.91
C ARG A 347 32.90 20.27 -12.72
N LEU A 348 31.85 19.43 -12.87
CA LEU A 348 30.80 19.26 -11.84
C LEU A 348 31.25 18.45 -10.63
N LEU A 349 32.07 17.42 -10.84
CA LEU A 349 32.44 16.48 -9.76
C LEU A 349 33.78 16.85 -9.08
N LEU A 350 34.66 17.59 -9.74
CA LEU A 350 35.93 18.02 -9.17
C LEU A 350 35.96 19.48 -8.67
N ASN A 351 35.03 20.35 -9.13
CA ASN A 351 34.98 21.76 -8.74
C ASN A 351 34.18 22.03 -7.44
N LEU A 352 33.76 21.05 -6.70
CA LEU A 352 33.12 21.20 -5.37
C LEU A 352 34.11 21.50 -4.23
N ARG A 353 35.33 21.98 -4.57
CA ARG A 353 36.31 22.47 -3.62
C ARG A 353 36.55 24.00 -3.79
N ASN A 354 35.48 24.80 -3.65
CA ASN A 354 35.60 26.21 -3.32
C ASN A 354 34.42 26.66 -2.46
#